data_50c14a2cf07b1c6f7512636b3e74f381
#
_entry.id   50c14a2cf07b1c6f7512636b3e74f381
#
_cell.length_a   1.000
_cell.length_b   1.000
_cell.length_c   1.000
_cell.angle_alpha   90.00
_cell.angle_beta   90.00
_cell.angle_gamma   90.00
#
_symmetry.space_group_name_H-M   'P 1'
#
loop_
_entity.id
_entity.type
_entity.pdbx_description
1 polymer ?
#
loop_
_entity_poly.entity_id
_entity_poly.type
_entity_poly.pdbx_seq_one_letter_code
_entity_poly.pdbx_strand_id
1 'polypeptide(L)'
;MKYRDVLRFSLRGIRTSPLRSALSALSVAVGTGALLIIASLGLFGRTQIENGLARIGVSGLAVSTDEGGAGTPLSAALAERMAQAVPGIKAASPVRAVGGTVRAGHRTSGVVLLGADENLGEVMQVELLAGALPSQAQVEARAAVAVVGDELAERLYGRVNITGREIRISRNGREQIFTVCGVMRAQAGALGGALSAIAPELVYVPYGLLAESGERADQVFVSCAADADPDAVGRSISRYLETRGQVTGTVYVRSISGAVETVQHLASLGTLLFFAVGGIALLVSLLGVFSSMLSAAHERTNEIGILLALGARKRDIRRIFLSEAVLLCAAGGAAGLALAWTALRLGAALLLPGWRLTAALPLIAALCGGIAGLLPAVRAASMDPIEAMRK
;
A
#
# COMPACT_ATOMS: atom_id res chain seq x y z
N MET A 1 -25.20 25.28 -37.57
CA MET A 1 -25.04 23.82 -37.89
C MET A 1 -25.77 22.97 -36.85
N LYS A 2 -26.38 21.83 -37.27
CA LYS A 2 -26.97 20.87 -36.30
C LYS A 2 -25.84 20.05 -35.63
N TYR A 3 -26.06 19.59 -34.42
CA TYR A 3 -25.06 18.80 -33.66
C TYR A 3 -24.54 17.56 -34.44
N ARG A 4 -25.43 16.92 -35.21
CA ARG A 4 -25.06 15.75 -36.04
C ARG A 4 -24.08 16.12 -37.17
N ASP A 5 -24.15 17.33 -37.72
CA ASP A 5 -23.24 17.80 -38.76
C ASP A 5 -21.85 18.07 -38.16
N VAL A 6 -21.80 18.72 -36.98
CA VAL A 6 -20.54 18.95 -36.26
C VAL A 6 -19.83 17.63 -36.00
N LEU A 7 -20.54 16.61 -35.50
CA LEU A 7 -19.96 15.30 -35.21
C LEU A 7 -19.45 14.58 -36.47
N ARG A 8 -20.19 14.68 -37.59
CA ARG A 8 -19.73 14.11 -38.87
C ARG A 8 -18.48 14.80 -39.40
N PHE A 9 -18.43 16.13 -39.33
CA PHE A 9 -17.21 16.87 -39.72
C PHE A 9 -16.02 16.54 -38.87
N SER A 10 -16.18 16.41 -37.54
CA SER A 10 -15.12 16.02 -36.61
C SER A 10 -14.60 14.60 -36.89
N LEU A 11 -15.49 13.63 -37.11
CA LEU A 11 -15.11 12.26 -37.49
C LEU A 11 -14.40 12.19 -38.86
N ARG A 12 -14.84 13.03 -39.83
CA ARG A 12 -14.16 13.15 -41.12
C ARG A 12 -12.76 13.72 -40.94
N GLY A 13 -12.61 14.71 -40.05
CA GLY A 13 -11.34 15.32 -39.70
C GLY A 13 -10.34 14.35 -39.15
N ILE A 14 -10.77 13.47 -38.24
CA ILE A 14 -9.93 12.40 -37.69
C ILE A 14 -9.46 11.43 -38.78
N ARG A 15 -10.33 11.14 -39.76
CA ARG A 15 -10.02 10.19 -40.87
C ARG A 15 -9.12 10.79 -41.96
N THR A 16 -9.07 12.09 -42.15
CA THR A 16 -8.25 12.72 -43.19
C THR A 16 -6.75 12.69 -42.85
N SER A 17 -6.37 12.61 -41.57
CA SER A 17 -4.99 12.48 -41.14
C SER A 17 -4.85 11.36 -40.10
N PRO A 18 -4.92 10.07 -40.51
CA PRO A 18 -5.05 8.94 -39.60
C PRO A 18 -3.81 8.75 -38.72
N LEU A 19 -2.61 8.94 -39.27
CA LEU A 19 -1.36 8.78 -38.53
C LEU A 19 -1.24 9.80 -37.38
N ARG A 20 -1.56 11.06 -37.65
CA ARG A 20 -1.51 12.12 -36.65
C ARG A 20 -2.56 11.90 -35.54
N SER A 21 -3.79 11.57 -35.93
CA SER A 21 -4.88 11.28 -34.99
C SER A 21 -4.53 10.06 -34.14
N ALA A 22 -3.93 9.01 -34.71
CA ALA A 22 -3.47 7.84 -33.99
C ALA A 22 -2.34 8.18 -33.00
N LEU A 23 -1.35 8.97 -33.39
CA LEU A 23 -0.26 9.41 -32.50
C LEU A 23 -0.78 10.25 -31.35
N SER A 24 -1.73 11.17 -31.62
CA SER A 24 -2.35 11.97 -30.57
C SER A 24 -3.17 11.12 -29.60
N ALA A 25 -3.97 10.19 -30.12
CA ALA A 25 -4.73 9.25 -29.28
C ALA A 25 -3.80 8.33 -28.48
N LEU A 26 -2.69 7.86 -29.07
CA LEU A 26 -1.69 7.05 -28.38
C LEU A 26 -1.00 7.84 -27.24
N SER A 27 -0.67 9.11 -27.48
CA SER A 27 -0.11 9.98 -26.43
C SER A 27 -1.05 10.06 -25.23
N VAL A 28 -2.34 10.28 -25.48
CA VAL A 28 -3.36 10.32 -24.41
C VAL A 28 -3.53 8.92 -23.77
N ALA A 29 -3.47 7.85 -24.55
CA ALA A 29 -3.56 6.49 -24.02
C ALA A 29 -2.42 6.17 -23.07
N VAL A 30 -1.19 6.56 -23.40
CA VAL A 30 -0.03 6.39 -22.51
C VAL A 30 -0.20 7.21 -21.24
N GLY A 31 -0.60 8.48 -21.34
CA GLY A 31 -0.80 9.36 -20.16
C GLY A 31 -1.90 8.85 -19.22
N THR A 32 -3.05 8.48 -19.76
CA THR A 32 -4.18 7.96 -18.95
C THR A 32 -3.90 6.56 -18.42
N GLY A 33 -3.23 5.71 -19.20
CA GLY A 33 -2.81 4.36 -18.78
C GLY A 33 -1.79 4.42 -17.64
N ALA A 34 -0.78 5.26 -17.76
CA ALA A 34 0.21 5.48 -16.70
C ALA A 34 -0.45 5.99 -15.42
N LEU A 35 -1.35 6.98 -15.53
CA LEU A 35 -2.08 7.51 -14.37
C LEU A 35 -2.92 6.43 -13.67
N LEU A 36 -3.59 5.56 -14.43
CA LEU A 36 -4.37 4.45 -13.85
C LEU A 36 -3.48 3.45 -13.12
N ILE A 37 -2.36 3.03 -13.73
CA ILE A 37 -1.43 2.06 -13.12
C ILE A 37 -0.85 2.65 -11.83
N ILE A 38 -0.38 3.89 -11.87
CA ILE A 38 0.22 4.58 -10.73
C ILE A 38 -0.82 4.77 -9.60
N ALA A 39 -2.04 5.21 -9.93
CA ALA A 39 -3.11 5.37 -8.96
C ALA A 39 -3.53 4.02 -8.33
N SER A 40 -3.60 2.95 -9.14
CA SER A 40 -3.92 1.60 -8.66
C SER A 40 -2.86 1.08 -7.70
N LEU A 41 -1.57 1.27 -8.01
CA LEU A 41 -0.45 0.91 -7.13
C LEU A 41 -0.49 1.68 -5.81
N GLY A 42 -0.76 2.98 -5.86
CA GLY A 42 -0.86 3.82 -4.66
C GLY A 42 -2.02 3.40 -3.75
N LEU A 43 -3.20 3.19 -4.32
CA LEU A 43 -4.38 2.74 -3.56
C LEU A 43 -4.19 1.33 -3.00
N PHE A 44 -3.62 0.42 -3.79
CA PHE A 44 -3.32 -0.94 -3.33
C PHE A 44 -2.32 -0.93 -2.18
N GLY A 45 -1.21 -0.17 -2.31
CA GLY A 45 -0.22 -0.02 -1.25
C GLY A 45 -0.85 0.47 0.05
N ARG A 46 -1.70 1.49 -0.04
CA ARG A 46 -2.45 2.01 1.11
C ARG A 46 -3.36 0.95 1.74
N THR A 47 -4.15 0.25 0.94
CA THR A 47 -5.07 -0.80 1.45
C THR A 47 -4.31 -1.95 2.09
N GLN A 48 -3.15 -2.33 1.55
CA GLN A 48 -2.30 -3.37 2.14
C GLN A 48 -1.71 -2.93 3.48
N ILE A 49 -1.30 -1.68 3.58
CA ILE A 49 -0.83 -1.09 4.84
C ILE A 49 -1.98 -1.07 5.86
N GLU A 50 -3.15 -0.55 5.49
CA GLU A 50 -4.33 -0.50 6.38
C GLU A 50 -4.76 -1.90 6.85
N ASN A 51 -4.79 -2.89 5.95
CA ASN A 51 -5.13 -4.27 6.29
C ASN A 51 -4.05 -4.94 7.17
N GLY A 52 -2.78 -4.66 6.92
CA GLY A 52 -1.68 -5.16 7.74
C GLY A 52 -1.73 -4.59 9.16
N LEU A 53 -2.01 -3.30 9.28
CA LEU A 53 -2.08 -2.60 10.55
C LEU A 53 -3.34 -2.94 11.35
N ALA A 54 -4.48 -3.15 10.71
CA ALA A 54 -5.72 -3.59 11.37
C ALA A 54 -5.57 -4.96 12.05
N ARG A 55 -4.61 -5.78 11.60
CA ARG A 55 -4.30 -7.08 12.20
C ARG A 55 -3.35 -7.02 13.39
N ILE A 56 -2.66 -5.90 13.60
CA ILE A 56 -1.70 -5.71 14.72
C ILE A 56 -2.43 -5.06 15.91
N GLY A 57 -3.63 -5.41 16.27
CA GLY A 57 -4.36 -4.87 17.42
C GLY A 57 -4.05 -3.39 17.75
N VAL A 58 -4.92 -2.49 17.36
CA VAL A 58 -4.70 -1.02 17.35
C VAL A 58 -4.49 -0.39 18.75
N SER A 59 -4.67 -1.13 19.84
CA SER A 59 -4.65 -0.61 21.21
C SER A 59 -3.39 -0.96 22.00
N GLY A 60 -2.30 -1.36 21.34
CA GLY A 60 -1.07 -1.80 22.01
C GLY A 60 -0.02 -0.70 22.18
N LEU A 61 0.74 -0.80 23.26
CA LEU A 61 1.95 -0.02 23.50
C LEU A 61 3.16 -0.95 23.49
N ALA A 62 4.27 -0.50 22.92
CA ALA A 62 5.56 -1.16 23.02
C ALA A 62 6.46 -0.33 23.94
N VAL A 63 6.93 -0.96 25.00
CA VAL A 63 7.87 -0.39 25.95
C VAL A 63 9.24 -0.95 25.70
N SER A 64 10.21 -0.10 25.42
CA SER A 64 11.61 -0.47 25.19
C SER A 64 12.53 0.45 26.00
N THR A 65 13.75 0.00 26.24
CA THR A 65 14.80 0.80 26.90
C THR A 65 16.02 0.89 25.99
N ASP A 66 16.81 1.96 26.16
CA ASP A 66 18.05 2.13 25.44
C ASP A 66 19.06 1.03 25.81
N GLU A 67 19.71 0.40 24.82
CA GLU A 67 20.58 -0.77 25.03
C GLU A 67 21.86 -0.50 25.85
N GLY A 68 22.16 0.76 26.16
CA GLY A 68 23.40 1.21 26.81
C GLY A 68 23.37 1.39 28.33
N GLY A 69 22.22 1.26 28.99
CA GLY A 69 22.07 1.58 30.40
C GLY A 69 22.45 0.41 31.34
N ALA A 70 23.22 0.68 32.39
CA ALA A 70 23.50 -0.25 33.49
C ALA A 70 22.28 -0.47 34.43
N GLY A 71 21.08 -0.33 33.93
CA GLY A 71 19.84 -0.39 34.67
C GLY A 71 19.21 -1.77 34.74
N THR A 72 18.15 -1.87 35.53
CA THR A 72 17.32 -3.08 35.64
C THR A 72 16.72 -3.40 34.26
N PRO A 73 17.00 -4.58 33.69
CA PRO A 73 16.48 -4.96 32.40
C PRO A 73 14.94 -5.10 32.43
N LEU A 74 14.31 -4.84 31.32
CA LEU A 74 12.92 -5.25 31.13
C LEU A 74 12.82 -6.75 31.34
N SER A 75 11.91 -7.19 32.20
CA SER A 75 11.73 -8.60 32.55
C SER A 75 10.26 -8.97 32.66
N ALA A 76 9.96 -10.28 32.65
CA ALA A 76 8.61 -10.77 32.85
C ALA A 76 8.01 -10.25 34.17
N ALA A 77 8.78 -10.29 35.25
CA ALA A 77 8.35 -9.79 36.56
C ALA A 77 8.07 -8.28 36.56
N LEU A 78 8.80 -7.49 35.77
CA LEU A 78 8.52 -6.07 35.62
C LEU A 78 7.24 -5.83 34.81
N ALA A 79 7.02 -6.59 33.74
CA ALA A 79 5.81 -6.53 32.92
C ALA A 79 4.56 -6.83 33.75
N GLU A 80 4.61 -7.86 34.59
CA GLU A 80 3.50 -8.24 35.49
C GLU A 80 3.23 -7.14 36.55
N ARG A 81 4.27 -6.66 37.23
CA ARG A 81 4.13 -5.55 38.19
C ARG A 81 3.58 -4.29 37.56
N MET A 82 4.01 -3.97 36.35
CA MET A 82 3.52 -2.82 35.60
C MET A 82 2.03 -2.99 35.24
N ALA A 83 1.62 -4.18 34.80
CA ALA A 83 0.22 -4.48 34.48
C ALA A 83 -0.70 -4.33 35.72
N GLN A 84 -0.21 -4.70 36.92
CA GLN A 84 -0.96 -4.57 38.17
C GLN A 84 -1.00 -3.14 38.70
N ALA A 85 0.05 -2.32 38.48
CA ALA A 85 0.23 -1.03 39.07
C ALA A 85 -0.32 0.14 38.26
N VAL A 86 -0.37 0.00 36.93
CA VAL A 86 -0.80 1.06 35.99
C VAL A 86 -2.25 0.83 35.55
N PRO A 87 -3.19 1.71 35.90
CA PRO A 87 -4.58 1.59 35.47
C PRO A 87 -4.70 1.70 33.93
N GLY A 88 -5.59 0.94 33.34
CA GLY A 88 -5.84 0.93 31.91
C GLY A 88 -4.98 -0.08 31.12
N ILE A 89 -4.09 -0.81 31.79
CA ILE A 89 -3.43 -1.98 31.19
C ILE A 89 -4.34 -3.18 31.34
N LYS A 90 -4.61 -3.90 30.24
CA LYS A 90 -5.35 -5.14 30.24
C LYS A 90 -4.43 -6.35 30.36
N ALA A 91 -3.33 -6.36 29.57
CA ALA A 91 -2.32 -7.40 29.59
C ALA A 91 -0.95 -6.82 29.21
N ALA A 92 0.11 -7.39 29.72
CA ALA A 92 1.48 -7.06 29.33
C ALA A 92 2.27 -8.35 29.10
N SER A 93 3.02 -8.39 28.00
CA SER A 93 3.84 -9.56 27.63
C SER A 93 5.28 -9.13 27.37
N PRO A 94 6.26 -9.72 28.07
CA PRO A 94 7.67 -9.52 27.76
C PRO A 94 7.99 -10.25 26.45
N VAL A 95 8.72 -9.59 25.58
CA VAL A 95 9.07 -10.13 24.27
C VAL A 95 10.58 -10.06 24.06
N ARG A 96 11.14 -11.15 23.54
CA ARG A 96 12.52 -11.23 23.08
C ARG A 96 12.58 -11.81 21.67
N ALA A 97 13.28 -11.12 20.78
CA ALA A 97 13.42 -11.52 19.39
C ALA A 97 14.85 -11.98 19.10
N VAL A 98 15.02 -13.19 18.59
CA VAL A 98 16.33 -13.76 18.24
C VAL A 98 16.27 -14.39 16.86
N GLY A 99 17.26 -14.10 16.02
CA GLY A 99 17.39 -14.75 14.71
C GLY A 99 17.74 -16.24 14.88
N GLY A 100 17.17 -17.07 14.01
CA GLY A 100 17.42 -18.51 13.99
C GLY A 100 17.08 -19.15 12.65
N THR A 101 17.25 -20.46 12.57
CA THR A 101 16.82 -21.27 11.45
C THR A 101 15.96 -22.43 11.92
N VAL A 102 14.90 -22.70 11.18
CA VAL A 102 14.03 -23.86 11.41
C VAL A 102 14.28 -24.90 10.33
N ARG A 103 14.39 -26.17 10.74
CA ARG A 103 14.55 -27.29 9.83
C ARG A 103 13.50 -28.38 10.10
N ALA A 104 12.90 -28.86 9.04
CA ALA A 104 12.02 -30.04 9.06
C ALA A 104 12.40 -30.95 7.88
N GLY A 105 12.93 -32.15 8.20
CA GLY A 105 13.50 -33.03 7.17
C GLY A 105 14.65 -32.36 6.42
N HIS A 106 14.50 -32.22 5.12
CA HIS A 106 15.49 -31.57 4.23
C HIS A 106 15.23 -30.07 3.97
N ARG A 107 14.12 -29.53 4.46
CA ARG A 107 13.74 -28.13 4.25
C ARG A 107 14.22 -27.28 5.41
N THR A 108 14.82 -26.14 5.09
CA THR A 108 15.32 -25.16 6.06
C THR A 108 14.81 -23.78 5.70
N SER A 109 14.41 -23.00 6.70
CA SER A 109 14.02 -21.60 6.54
C SER A 109 14.63 -20.74 7.64
N GLY A 110 15.05 -19.52 7.27
CA GLY A 110 15.45 -18.50 8.25
C GLY A 110 14.21 -17.93 8.94
N VAL A 111 14.28 -17.80 10.26
CA VAL A 111 13.15 -17.32 11.07
C VAL A 111 13.62 -16.34 12.14
N VAL A 112 12.71 -15.54 12.64
CA VAL A 112 12.86 -14.82 13.91
C VAL A 112 12.06 -15.56 14.98
N LEU A 113 12.76 -16.01 16.00
CA LEU A 113 12.19 -16.62 17.20
C LEU A 113 11.71 -15.50 18.11
N LEU A 114 10.45 -15.51 18.44
CA LEU A 114 9.83 -14.56 19.37
C LEU A 114 9.50 -15.30 20.68
N GLY A 115 10.29 -15.04 21.71
CA GLY A 115 10.00 -15.52 23.05
C GLY A 115 8.96 -14.64 23.71
N ALA A 116 7.85 -15.25 24.14
CA ALA A 116 6.75 -14.54 24.77
C ALA A 116 6.07 -15.42 25.84
N ASP A 117 5.24 -14.79 26.65
CA ASP A 117 4.39 -15.45 27.64
C ASP A 117 3.00 -15.80 27.07
N GLU A 118 2.12 -16.31 27.92
CA GLU A 118 0.74 -16.68 27.58
C GLU A 118 -0.12 -15.48 27.15
N ASN A 119 0.24 -14.28 27.59
CA ASN A 119 -0.51 -13.05 27.30
C ASN A 119 -0.28 -12.54 25.86
N LEU A 120 0.72 -13.08 25.17
CA LEU A 120 1.04 -12.66 23.80
C LEU A 120 -0.17 -12.73 22.86
N GLY A 121 -0.96 -13.78 22.97
CA GLY A 121 -2.15 -13.98 22.13
C GLY A 121 -3.16 -12.86 22.25
N GLU A 122 -3.33 -12.34 23.47
CA GLU A 122 -4.22 -11.23 23.75
C GLU A 122 -3.62 -9.88 23.32
N VAL A 123 -2.33 -9.70 23.57
CA VAL A 123 -1.63 -8.45 23.23
C VAL A 123 -1.48 -8.29 21.73
N MET A 124 -1.15 -9.37 21.02
CA MET A 124 -0.89 -9.36 19.56
C MET A 124 -2.11 -9.77 18.73
N GLN A 125 -3.25 -10.12 19.35
CA GLN A 125 -4.47 -10.60 18.68
C GLN A 125 -4.18 -11.71 17.66
N VAL A 126 -3.43 -12.73 18.07
CA VAL A 126 -2.98 -13.83 17.22
C VAL A 126 -4.19 -14.65 16.74
N GLU A 127 -4.40 -14.74 15.44
CA GLU A 127 -5.42 -15.60 14.84
C GLU A 127 -4.86 -17.02 14.67
N LEU A 128 -5.34 -17.96 15.49
CA LEU A 128 -4.97 -19.37 15.36
C LEU A 128 -5.78 -20.05 14.27
N LEU A 129 -5.08 -20.76 13.38
CA LEU A 129 -5.68 -21.61 12.34
C LEU A 129 -5.82 -23.06 12.81
N ALA A 130 -4.90 -23.52 13.68
CA ALA A 130 -4.92 -24.86 14.24
C ALA A 130 -4.17 -24.89 15.58
N GLY A 131 -4.55 -25.79 16.49
CA GLY A 131 -3.90 -25.98 17.78
C GLY A 131 -4.20 -24.89 18.80
N ALA A 132 -3.26 -24.60 19.69
CA ALA A 132 -3.39 -23.62 20.77
C ALA A 132 -2.06 -22.87 20.98
N LEU A 133 -2.14 -21.70 21.63
CA LEU A 133 -0.97 -21.01 22.16
C LEU A 133 -0.39 -21.79 23.35
N PRO A 134 0.90 -21.59 23.68
CA PRO A 134 1.48 -22.18 24.87
C PRO A 134 0.71 -21.78 26.13
N SER A 135 0.34 -22.75 26.94
CA SER A 135 -0.30 -22.50 28.21
C SER A 135 0.66 -21.93 29.25
N GLN A 136 0.16 -21.26 30.28
CA GLN A 136 0.97 -20.76 31.38
C GLN A 136 1.92 -21.85 31.96
N ALA A 137 1.40 -23.06 32.19
CA ALA A 137 2.22 -24.18 32.67
C ALA A 137 3.36 -24.56 31.71
N GLN A 138 3.13 -24.48 30.39
CA GLN A 138 4.18 -24.73 29.39
C GLN A 138 5.21 -23.59 29.33
N VAL A 139 4.78 -22.36 29.53
CA VAL A 139 5.68 -21.19 29.58
C VAL A 139 6.56 -21.25 30.84
N GLU A 140 5.97 -21.54 32.01
CA GLU A 140 6.68 -21.70 33.28
C GLU A 140 7.66 -22.88 33.26
N ALA A 141 7.23 -24.01 32.69
CA ALA A 141 8.04 -25.21 32.53
C ALA A 141 9.14 -25.06 31.45
N ARG A 142 9.20 -23.93 30.73
CA ARG A 142 10.09 -23.74 29.59
C ARG A 142 9.99 -24.89 28.59
N ALA A 143 8.77 -25.36 28.33
CA ALA A 143 8.53 -26.50 27.43
C ALA A 143 9.00 -26.17 26.01
N ALA A 144 9.60 -27.14 25.33
CA ALA A 144 10.04 -26.99 23.95
C ALA A 144 8.86 -27.09 22.98
N VAL A 145 7.96 -26.11 23.04
CA VAL A 145 6.81 -25.97 22.15
C VAL A 145 6.93 -24.71 21.30
N ALA A 146 6.35 -24.74 20.11
CA ALA A 146 6.41 -23.62 19.18
C ALA A 146 5.08 -23.40 18.47
N VAL A 147 4.73 -22.13 18.21
CA VAL A 147 3.67 -21.75 17.30
C VAL A 147 4.30 -21.17 16.04
N VAL A 148 3.87 -21.64 14.88
CA VAL A 148 4.46 -21.28 13.59
C VAL A 148 3.43 -20.60 12.70
N GLY A 149 3.88 -19.77 11.77
CA GLY A 149 3.02 -19.20 10.73
C GLY A 149 2.59 -20.25 9.70
N ASP A 150 1.43 -20.06 9.09
CA ASP A 150 0.86 -20.93 8.05
C ASP A 150 1.79 -21.04 6.83
N GLU A 151 2.41 -19.92 6.40
CA GLU A 151 3.37 -19.92 5.29
C GLU A 151 4.60 -20.78 5.58
N LEU A 152 5.13 -20.71 6.81
CA LEU A 152 6.25 -21.57 7.26
C LEU A 152 5.82 -23.04 7.31
N ALA A 153 4.59 -23.31 7.81
CA ALA A 153 4.04 -24.66 7.86
C ALA A 153 3.92 -25.29 6.46
N GLU A 154 3.39 -24.55 5.50
CA GLU A 154 3.30 -24.98 4.09
C GLU A 154 4.68 -25.19 3.48
N ARG A 155 5.63 -24.30 3.74
CA ARG A 155 7.00 -24.39 3.21
C ARG A 155 7.73 -25.61 3.77
N LEU A 156 7.56 -25.92 5.05
CA LEU A 156 8.25 -27.04 5.70
C LEU A 156 7.59 -28.40 5.42
N TYR A 157 6.27 -28.47 5.45
CA TYR A 157 5.53 -29.73 5.39
C TYR A 157 4.55 -29.86 4.21
N GLY A 158 4.36 -28.79 3.40
CA GLY A 158 3.41 -28.77 2.29
C GLY A 158 1.95 -28.73 2.73
N ARG A 159 1.66 -28.37 3.98
CA ARG A 159 0.30 -28.24 4.54
C ARG A 159 0.29 -27.28 5.70
N VAL A 160 -0.86 -26.64 5.93
CA VAL A 160 -1.04 -25.65 7.00
C VAL A 160 -1.05 -26.29 8.38
N ASN A 161 -1.88 -27.33 8.58
CA ASN A 161 -1.97 -27.96 9.90
C ASN A 161 -0.83 -28.96 10.14
N ILE A 162 0.12 -28.53 10.95
CA ILE A 162 1.28 -29.33 11.39
C ILE A 162 1.36 -29.46 12.91
N THR A 163 0.25 -29.26 13.63
CA THR A 163 0.21 -29.46 15.08
C THR A 163 0.64 -30.87 15.46
N GLY A 164 1.43 -30.97 16.53
CA GLY A 164 2.03 -32.23 17.00
C GLY A 164 3.27 -32.69 16.22
N ARG A 165 3.70 -31.98 15.16
CA ARG A 165 4.92 -32.29 14.43
C ARG A 165 6.12 -31.67 15.12
N GLU A 166 7.29 -32.30 14.95
CA GLU A 166 8.55 -31.81 15.47
C GLU A 166 9.29 -30.96 14.44
N ILE A 167 9.80 -29.83 14.88
CA ILE A 167 10.69 -28.96 14.11
C ILE A 167 12.02 -28.80 14.86
N ARG A 168 13.10 -28.69 14.14
CA ARG A 168 14.41 -28.39 14.72
C ARG A 168 14.71 -26.93 14.56
N ILE A 169 14.94 -26.25 15.68
CA ILE A 169 15.30 -24.85 15.70
C ILE A 169 16.79 -24.76 16.03
N SER A 170 17.55 -24.11 15.17
CA SER A 170 18.96 -23.81 15.41
C SER A 170 19.15 -22.34 15.74
N ARG A 171 19.81 -22.08 16.88
CA ARG A 171 20.14 -20.75 17.36
C ARG A 171 21.56 -20.75 17.89
N ASN A 172 22.40 -19.80 17.45
CA ASN A 172 23.80 -19.68 17.89
C ASN A 172 24.57 -21.02 17.84
N GLY A 173 24.31 -21.84 16.82
CA GLY A 173 24.96 -23.15 16.65
C GLY A 173 24.40 -24.28 17.53
N ARG A 174 23.41 -24.02 18.38
CA ARG A 174 22.73 -25.05 19.19
C ARG A 174 21.42 -25.44 18.51
N GLU A 175 21.21 -26.72 18.28
CA GLU A 175 19.93 -27.26 17.78
C GLU A 175 19.10 -27.78 18.94
N GLN A 176 17.82 -27.45 18.91
CA GLN A 176 16.79 -27.97 19.83
C GLN A 176 15.54 -28.39 19.06
N ILE A 177 14.93 -29.48 19.52
CA ILE A 177 13.69 -29.99 18.94
C ILE A 177 12.52 -29.34 19.66
N PHE A 178 11.56 -28.82 18.87
CA PHE A 178 10.32 -28.24 19.36
C PHE A 178 9.13 -28.97 18.78
N THR A 179 8.10 -29.15 19.58
CA THR A 179 6.82 -29.67 19.12
C THR A 179 5.91 -28.50 18.74
N VAL A 180 5.34 -28.51 17.53
CA VAL A 180 4.40 -27.48 17.10
C VAL A 180 3.09 -27.66 17.86
N CYS A 181 2.76 -26.72 18.75
CA CYS A 181 1.51 -26.71 19.50
C CYS A 181 0.39 -25.94 18.81
N GLY A 182 0.72 -24.99 17.92
CA GLY A 182 -0.24 -24.21 17.18
C GLY A 182 0.29 -23.71 15.84
N VAL A 183 -0.64 -23.43 14.95
CA VAL A 183 -0.37 -22.76 13.68
C VAL A 183 -1.23 -21.50 13.65
N MET A 184 -0.59 -20.38 13.47
CA MET A 184 -1.24 -19.07 13.35
C MET A 184 -1.25 -18.61 11.90
N ARG A 185 -2.18 -17.74 11.58
CA ARG A 185 -2.12 -17.01 10.33
C ARG A 185 -0.86 -16.15 10.33
N ALA A 186 0.01 -16.33 9.34
CA ALA A 186 1.16 -15.47 9.21
C ALA A 186 0.67 -14.02 9.19
N GLN A 187 1.16 -13.23 10.12
CA GLN A 187 0.97 -11.78 10.06
C GLN A 187 1.86 -11.30 8.91
N ALA A 188 1.36 -11.47 7.69
CA ALA A 188 1.97 -10.83 6.55
C ALA A 188 2.00 -9.35 6.88
N GLY A 189 3.21 -8.85 7.16
CA GLY A 189 3.40 -7.43 7.46
C GLY A 189 2.69 -6.59 6.41
N ALA A 190 2.45 -5.32 6.69
CA ALA A 190 1.70 -4.36 5.87
C ALA A 190 2.05 -4.32 4.36
N LEU A 191 3.08 -5.02 3.95
CA LEU A 191 3.60 -5.18 2.59
C LEU A 191 3.48 -6.65 2.10
N GLY A 192 2.46 -7.37 2.57
CA GLY A 192 2.21 -8.77 2.24
C GLY A 192 2.39 -9.11 0.76
N GLY A 193 2.97 -10.26 0.49
CA GLY A 193 3.16 -10.86 -0.81
C GLY A 193 4.51 -10.57 -1.47
N ALA A 194 4.90 -9.33 -1.67
CA ALA A 194 6.18 -9.00 -2.31
C ALA A 194 7.36 -8.92 -1.33
N LEU A 195 7.11 -8.52 -0.07
CA LEU A 195 8.13 -8.48 0.99
C LEU A 195 8.12 -9.73 1.89
N SER A 196 7.07 -10.55 1.89
CA SER A 196 7.07 -11.82 2.64
C SER A 196 8.17 -12.76 2.19
N ALA A 197 8.61 -12.64 0.92
CA ALA A 197 9.79 -13.36 0.43
C ALA A 197 11.12 -12.91 1.05
N ILE A 198 11.16 -11.73 1.67
CA ILE A 198 12.36 -11.10 2.25
C ILE A 198 12.24 -10.96 3.78
N ALA A 199 11.01 -10.86 4.31
CA ALA A 199 10.76 -10.76 5.75
C ALA A 199 10.95 -12.13 6.41
N PRO A 200 11.73 -12.23 7.49
CA PRO A 200 11.89 -13.48 8.19
C PRO A 200 10.57 -13.91 8.83
N GLU A 201 10.27 -15.20 8.73
CA GLU A 201 9.07 -15.79 9.32
C GLU A 201 9.17 -15.81 10.84
N LEU A 202 8.05 -15.54 11.52
CA LEU A 202 7.98 -15.52 12.98
C LEU A 202 7.63 -16.89 13.52
N VAL A 203 8.36 -17.32 14.55
CA VAL A 203 8.06 -18.51 15.33
C VAL A 203 8.00 -18.13 16.79
N TYR A 204 6.84 -18.35 17.43
CA TYR A 204 6.67 -18.08 18.86
C TYR A 204 7.09 -19.27 19.68
N VAL A 205 7.85 -19.02 20.74
CA VAL A 205 8.31 -20.00 21.72
C VAL A 205 8.15 -19.43 23.14
N PRO A 206 8.08 -20.25 24.18
CA PRO A 206 8.06 -19.78 25.55
C PRO A 206 9.22 -18.85 25.87
N TYR A 207 8.94 -17.69 26.47
CA TYR A 207 9.90 -16.63 26.77
C TYR A 207 11.16 -17.14 27.48
N GLY A 208 10.99 -18.00 28.49
CA GLY A 208 12.07 -18.55 29.28
C GLY A 208 13.08 -19.39 28.50
N LEU A 209 12.78 -19.85 27.28
CA LEU A 209 13.72 -20.57 26.42
C LEU A 209 14.70 -19.62 25.70
N LEU A 210 14.30 -18.37 25.47
CA LEU A 210 15.17 -17.36 24.84
C LEU A 210 15.88 -16.47 25.86
N ALA A 211 15.38 -16.40 27.09
CA ALA A 211 15.97 -15.66 28.19
C ALA A 211 17.13 -16.43 28.85
N GLU A 212 18.28 -16.51 28.16
CA GLU A 212 19.50 -17.02 28.80
C GLU A 212 20.05 -15.97 29.76
N SER A 213 20.34 -16.38 31.02
CA SER A 213 21.13 -15.63 32.00
C SER A 213 20.68 -14.16 32.24
N GLY A 214 19.52 -13.96 32.87
CA GLY A 214 19.15 -12.65 33.37
C GLY A 214 17.77 -12.13 33.00
N GLU A 215 16.87 -12.97 32.49
CA GLU A 215 15.44 -12.63 32.22
C GLU A 215 15.20 -11.32 31.44
N ARG A 216 16.16 -10.89 30.65
CA ARG A 216 16.06 -9.61 29.90
C ARG A 216 15.15 -9.74 28.70
N ALA A 217 14.09 -8.92 28.67
CA ALA A 217 13.27 -8.71 27.48
C ALA A 217 13.84 -7.57 26.62
N ASP A 218 13.70 -7.67 25.31
CA ASP A 218 14.02 -6.57 24.40
C ASP A 218 12.94 -5.49 24.46
N GLN A 219 11.69 -5.93 24.63
CA GLN A 219 10.51 -5.06 24.72
C GLN A 219 9.45 -5.69 25.62
N VAL A 220 8.54 -4.85 26.13
CA VAL A 220 7.29 -5.30 26.73
C VAL A 220 6.14 -4.76 25.89
N PHE A 221 5.34 -5.66 25.33
CA PHE A 221 4.12 -5.29 24.68
C PHE A 221 2.98 -5.20 25.69
N VAL A 222 2.18 -4.15 25.57
CA VAL A 222 1.09 -3.85 26.51
C VAL A 222 -0.21 -3.70 25.72
N SER A 223 -1.24 -4.40 26.12
CA SER A 223 -2.61 -4.20 25.64
C SER A 223 -3.35 -3.27 26.58
N CYS A 224 -3.99 -2.23 26.05
CA CYS A 224 -4.80 -1.30 26.82
C CYS A 224 -6.25 -1.81 26.93
N ALA A 225 -6.94 -1.44 28.01
CA ALA A 225 -8.37 -1.65 28.14
C ALA A 225 -9.12 -0.84 27.05
N ALA A 226 -10.29 -1.34 26.62
CA ALA A 226 -11.01 -0.77 25.48
C ALA A 226 -11.47 0.68 25.68
N ASP A 227 -11.63 1.09 26.94
CA ASP A 227 -12.05 2.43 27.39
C ASP A 227 -10.87 3.35 27.76
N ALA A 228 -9.63 2.82 27.74
CA ALA A 228 -8.44 3.58 28.11
C ALA A 228 -7.81 4.28 26.89
N ASP A 229 -7.40 5.55 27.10
CA ASP A 229 -6.58 6.26 26.12
C ASP A 229 -5.14 5.71 26.11
N PRO A 230 -4.65 5.12 25.01
CA PRO A 230 -3.31 4.55 24.95
C PRO A 230 -2.21 5.55 25.26
N ASP A 231 -2.38 6.81 24.88
CA ASP A 231 -1.37 7.84 25.17
C ASP A 231 -1.33 8.21 26.65
N ALA A 232 -2.48 8.23 27.32
CA ALA A 232 -2.54 8.44 28.77
C ALA A 232 -1.92 7.27 29.55
N VAL A 233 -2.20 6.03 29.11
CA VAL A 233 -1.58 4.81 29.67
C VAL A 233 -0.08 4.84 29.43
N GLY A 234 0.37 5.21 28.24
CA GLY A 234 1.79 5.34 27.90
C GLY A 234 2.54 6.33 28.79
N ARG A 235 1.96 7.51 29.02
CA ARG A 235 2.52 8.49 29.97
C ARG A 235 2.56 7.96 31.41
N SER A 236 1.57 7.18 31.82
CA SER A 236 1.51 6.56 33.15
C SER A 236 2.57 5.46 33.31
N ILE A 237 2.80 4.66 32.25
CA ILE A 237 3.89 3.66 32.19
C ILE A 237 5.25 4.36 32.31
N SER A 238 5.52 5.40 31.52
CA SER A 238 6.78 6.14 31.62
C SER A 238 7.03 6.66 33.01
N ARG A 239 6.02 7.32 33.63
CA ARG A 239 6.11 7.82 35.00
C ARG A 239 6.32 6.71 36.02
N TYR A 240 5.64 5.57 35.88
CA TYR A 240 5.82 4.43 36.76
C TYR A 240 7.25 3.88 36.69
N LEU A 241 7.79 3.72 35.49
CA LEU A 241 9.13 3.21 35.27
C LEU A 241 10.21 4.20 35.74
N GLU A 242 9.99 5.50 35.61
CA GLU A 242 10.90 6.54 36.08
C GLU A 242 10.90 6.68 37.61
N THR A 243 9.71 6.59 38.26
CA THR A 243 9.59 6.89 39.70
C THR A 243 9.78 5.67 40.58
N ARG A 244 9.33 4.50 40.19
CA ARG A 244 9.43 3.24 40.93
C ARG A 244 10.34 2.22 40.25
N GLY A 245 10.68 2.50 39.01
CA GLY A 245 11.41 1.60 38.21
C GLY A 245 12.89 1.73 38.48
N GLN A 246 13.47 0.96 39.09
CA GLN A 246 14.88 0.59 39.09
C GLN A 246 15.46 0.52 37.64
N VAL A 247 14.75 1.06 36.63
CA VAL A 247 15.19 1.10 35.24
C VAL A 247 16.05 2.35 35.06
N THR A 248 17.34 2.16 34.98
CA THR A 248 18.29 3.23 34.67
C THR A 248 18.45 3.28 33.16
N GLY A 249 17.96 4.33 32.53
CA GLY A 249 18.02 4.54 31.09
C GLY A 249 16.78 5.26 30.58
N THR A 250 16.81 5.69 29.35
CA THR A 250 15.66 6.33 28.72
C THR A 250 14.62 5.26 28.35
N VAL A 251 13.44 5.37 28.92
CA VAL A 251 12.31 4.49 28.59
C VAL A 251 11.57 5.07 27.40
N TYR A 252 11.43 4.29 26.38
CA TYR A 252 10.63 4.62 25.19
C TYR A 252 9.32 3.87 25.26
N VAL A 253 8.23 4.58 25.43
CA VAL A 253 6.88 4.03 25.30
C VAL A 253 6.34 4.50 23.96
N ARG A 254 6.17 3.58 23.02
CA ARG A 254 5.64 3.86 21.69
C ARG A 254 4.26 3.25 21.56
N SER A 255 3.29 4.07 21.19
CA SER A 255 1.99 3.57 20.79
C SER A 255 2.11 2.87 19.42
N ILE A 256 1.59 1.66 19.34
CA ILE A 256 1.50 0.95 18.05
C ILE A 256 0.55 1.72 17.14
N SER A 257 -0.52 2.31 17.68
CA SER A 257 -1.43 3.20 16.93
C SER A 257 -0.71 4.42 16.36
N GLY A 258 0.19 5.06 17.11
CA GLY A 258 1.00 6.19 16.63
C GLY A 258 1.98 5.79 15.51
N ALA A 259 2.57 4.60 15.60
CA ALA A 259 3.38 4.04 14.51
C ALA A 259 2.53 3.78 13.26
N VAL A 260 1.32 3.24 13.44
CA VAL A 260 0.32 3.03 12.40
C VAL A 260 -0.03 4.36 11.71
N GLU A 261 -0.33 5.39 12.48
CA GLU A 261 -0.67 6.73 11.97
C GLU A 261 0.48 7.34 11.17
N THR A 262 1.72 7.19 11.64
CA THR A 262 2.92 7.63 10.92
C THR A 262 3.06 6.90 9.58
N VAL A 263 2.88 5.58 9.53
CA VAL A 263 2.94 4.79 8.31
C VAL A 263 1.81 5.16 7.35
N GLN A 264 0.59 5.38 7.85
CA GLN A 264 -0.53 5.85 7.04
C GLN A 264 -0.25 7.25 6.46
N HIS A 265 0.35 8.14 7.23
CA HIS A 265 0.73 9.47 6.76
C HIS A 265 1.80 9.38 5.66
N LEU A 266 2.83 8.57 5.83
CA LEU A 266 3.84 8.30 4.79
C LEU A 266 3.23 7.67 3.54
N ALA A 267 2.32 6.73 3.69
CA ALA A 267 1.60 6.11 2.57
C ALA A 267 0.74 7.14 1.81
N SER A 268 0.10 8.06 2.53
CA SER A 268 -0.70 9.13 1.91
C SER A 268 0.17 10.12 1.12
N LEU A 269 1.34 10.48 1.65
CA LEU A 269 2.34 11.29 0.94
C LEU A 269 2.86 10.57 -0.31
N GLY A 270 3.16 9.27 -0.21
CA GLY A 270 3.54 8.45 -1.36
C GLY A 270 2.46 8.43 -2.44
N THR A 271 1.21 8.28 -2.04
CA THR A 271 0.07 8.31 -2.96
C THR A 271 -0.07 9.67 -3.64
N LEU A 272 0.13 10.77 -2.90
CA LEU A 272 0.12 12.13 -3.47
C LEU A 272 1.22 12.33 -4.52
N LEU A 273 2.44 11.85 -4.24
CA LEU A 273 3.56 11.90 -5.20
C LEU A 273 3.23 11.09 -6.48
N PHE A 274 2.64 9.92 -6.34
CA PHE A 274 2.19 9.12 -7.48
C PHE A 274 1.14 9.85 -8.32
N PHE A 275 0.16 10.50 -7.71
CA PHE A 275 -0.81 11.32 -8.42
C PHE A 275 -0.17 12.53 -9.11
N ALA A 276 0.83 13.15 -8.49
CA ALA A 276 1.57 14.26 -9.10
C ALA A 276 2.31 13.81 -10.37
N VAL A 277 3.03 12.69 -10.31
CA VAL A 277 3.73 12.11 -11.47
C VAL A 277 2.75 11.71 -12.59
N GLY A 278 1.64 11.05 -12.24
CA GLY A 278 0.59 10.70 -13.20
C GLY A 278 -0.07 11.95 -13.82
N GLY A 279 -0.26 13.00 -13.02
CA GLY A 279 -0.76 14.29 -13.49
C GLY A 279 0.19 14.97 -14.49
N ILE A 280 1.49 14.93 -14.23
CA ILE A 280 2.50 15.45 -15.18
C ILE A 280 2.46 14.65 -16.49
N ALA A 281 2.37 13.32 -16.43
CA ALA A 281 2.26 12.48 -17.62
C ALA A 281 1.02 12.82 -18.45
N LEU A 282 -0.11 13.09 -17.80
CA LEU A 282 -1.32 13.54 -18.46
C LEU A 282 -1.14 14.92 -19.09
N LEU A 283 -0.52 15.88 -18.40
CA LEU A 283 -0.24 17.23 -18.95
C LEU A 283 0.63 17.16 -20.18
N VAL A 284 1.69 16.35 -20.18
CA VAL A 284 2.56 16.15 -21.37
C VAL A 284 1.75 15.57 -22.54
N SER A 285 0.85 14.64 -22.26
CA SER A 285 -0.06 14.06 -23.28
C SER A 285 -0.99 15.12 -23.87
N LEU A 286 -1.51 16.03 -23.05
CA LEU A 286 -2.36 17.14 -23.49
C LEU A 286 -1.61 18.16 -24.36
N LEU A 287 -0.34 18.40 -24.07
CA LEU A 287 0.52 19.23 -24.94
C LEU A 287 0.69 18.58 -26.31
N GLY A 288 0.78 17.25 -26.38
CA GLY A 288 0.80 16.51 -27.64
C GLY A 288 -0.48 16.70 -28.46
N VAL A 289 -1.64 16.64 -27.80
CA VAL A 289 -2.95 16.90 -28.46
C VAL A 289 -3.05 18.34 -28.91
N PHE A 290 -2.64 19.30 -28.07
CA PHE A 290 -2.62 20.72 -28.40
C PHE A 290 -1.79 21.00 -29.67
N SER A 291 -0.56 20.49 -29.72
CA SER A 291 0.35 20.65 -30.87
C SER A 291 -0.23 20.01 -32.14
N SER A 292 -0.79 18.80 -32.02
CA SER A 292 -1.43 18.09 -33.13
C SER A 292 -2.64 18.85 -33.68
N MET A 293 -3.49 19.40 -32.80
CA MET A 293 -4.66 20.18 -33.22
C MET A 293 -4.28 21.50 -33.87
N LEU A 294 -3.19 22.13 -33.41
CA LEU A 294 -2.69 23.36 -34.03
C LEU A 294 -2.19 23.07 -35.46
N SER A 295 -1.46 21.97 -35.65
CA SER A 295 -1.01 21.51 -36.97
C SER A 295 -2.20 21.18 -37.88
N ALA A 296 -3.24 20.51 -37.34
CA ALA A 296 -4.46 20.23 -38.06
C ALA A 296 -5.18 21.48 -38.57
N ALA A 297 -5.23 22.52 -37.74
CA ALA A 297 -5.84 23.79 -38.12
C ALA A 297 -5.07 24.47 -39.26
N HIS A 298 -3.73 24.40 -39.28
CA HIS A 298 -2.91 24.96 -40.38
C HIS A 298 -3.08 24.18 -41.67
N GLU A 299 -3.09 22.86 -41.64
CA GLU A 299 -3.26 22.02 -42.85
C GLU A 299 -4.65 22.19 -43.48
N ARG A 300 -5.67 22.51 -42.68
CA ARG A 300 -7.05 22.67 -43.14
C ARG A 300 -7.47 24.11 -43.32
N THR A 301 -6.51 25.03 -43.42
CA THR A 301 -6.79 26.48 -43.54
C THR A 301 -7.74 26.77 -44.69
N ASN A 302 -7.53 26.14 -45.86
CA ASN A 302 -8.39 26.32 -47.04
C ASN A 302 -9.82 25.80 -46.83
N GLU A 303 -10.00 24.62 -46.21
CA GLU A 303 -11.33 24.08 -45.86
C GLU A 303 -12.08 25.01 -44.91
N ILE A 304 -11.39 25.56 -43.89
CA ILE A 304 -11.95 26.50 -42.95
C ILE A 304 -12.36 27.79 -43.66
N GLY A 305 -11.54 28.31 -44.59
CA GLY A 305 -11.83 29.50 -45.39
C GLY A 305 -13.10 29.33 -46.22
N ILE A 306 -13.23 28.19 -46.91
CA ILE A 306 -14.43 27.85 -47.70
C ILE A 306 -15.68 27.77 -46.80
N LEU A 307 -15.61 27.13 -45.65
CA LEU A 307 -16.74 27.05 -44.73
C LEU A 307 -17.15 28.42 -44.23
N LEU A 308 -16.22 29.31 -43.91
CA LEU A 308 -16.50 30.67 -43.49
C LEU A 308 -17.11 31.49 -44.64
N ALA A 309 -16.63 31.34 -45.87
CA ALA A 309 -17.18 31.98 -47.08
C ALA A 309 -18.62 31.51 -47.40
N LEU A 310 -18.96 30.26 -47.10
CA LEU A 310 -20.31 29.70 -47.22
C LEU A 310 -21.24 30.09 -46.08
N GLY A 311 -20.78 30.95 -45.15
CA GLY A 311 -21.60 31.51 -44.05
C GLY A 311 -21.59 30.72 -42.74
N ALA A 312 -20.62 29.81 -42.55
CA ALA A 312 -20.41 29.17 -41.24
C ALA A 312 -20.00 30.24 -40.22
N ARG A 313 -20.57 30.18 -39.03
CA ARG A 313 -20.21 31.08 -37.93
C ARG A 313 -18.91 30.62 -37.27
N LYS A 314 -18.10 31.57 -36.77
CA LYS A 314 -16.88 31.26 -35.97
C LYS A 314 -17.16 30.27 -34.83
N ARG A 315 -18.38 30.31 -34.26
CA ARG A 315 -18.82 29.33 -33.23
C ARG A 315 -18.95 27.91 -33.77
N ASP A 316 -19.29 27.73 -35.04
CA ASP A 316 -19.46 26.41 -35.63
C ASP A 316 -18.07 25.78 -35.89
N ILE A 317 -17.12 26.55 -36.41
CA ILE A 317 -15.72 26.11 -36.57
C ILE A 317 -15.13 25.71 -35.19
N ARG A 318 -15.31 26.56 -34.21
CA ARG A 318 -14.83 26.25 -32.84
C ARG A 318 -15.42 24.96 -32.29
N ARG A 319 -16.71 24.69 -32.51
CA ARG A 319 -17.39 23.47 -32.07
C ARG A 319 -16.86 22.23 -32.78
N ILE A 320 -16.51 22.32 -34.09
CA ILE A 320 -15.94 21.21 -34.86
C ILE A 320 -14.57 20.82 -34.24
N PHE A 321 -13.66 21.77 -34.08
CA PHE A 321 -12.32 21.48 -33.52
C PHE A 321 -12.38 21.03 -32.06
N LEU A 322 -13.28 21.61 -31.26
CA LEU A 322 -13.45 21.22 -29.87
C LEU A 322 -13.98 19.77 -29.76
N SER A 323 -14.98 19.42 -30.58
CA SER A 323 -15.51 18.06 -30.58
C SER A 323 -14.49 17.03 -31.13
N GLU A 324 -13.62 17.42 -32.06
CA GLU A 324 -12.51 16.60 -32.55
C GLU A 324 -11.52 16.31 -31.42
N ALA A 325 -11.12 17.33 -30.65
CA ALA A 325 -10.23 17.18 -29.50
C ALA A 325 -10.83 16.27 -28.40
N VAL A 326 -12.11 16.50 -28.07
CA VAL A 326 -12.81 15.68 -27.06
C VAL A 326 -12.91 14.22 -27.51
N LEU A 327 -13.24 13.96 -28.79
CA LEU A 327 -13.33 12.61 -29.31
C LEU A 327 -11.98 11.89 -29.31
N LEU A 328 -10.90 12.58 -29.72
CA LEU A 328 -9.54 12.02 -29.68
C LEU A 328 -9.09 11.69 -28.27
N CYS A 329 -9.34 12.58 -27.31
CA CYS A 329 -8.98 12.34 -25.92
C CYS A 329 -9.84 11.27 -25.26
N ALA A 330 -11.15 11.20 -25.60
CA ALA A 330 -12.02 10.13 -25.11
C ALA A 330 -11.59 8.75 -25.66
N ALA A 331 -11.28 8.68 -26.96
CA ALA A 331 -10.80 7.44 -27.57
C ALA A 331 -9.43 7.01 -27.03
N GLY A 332 -8.49 7.97 -26.90
CA GLY A 332 -7.19 7.74 -26.27
C GLY A 332 -7.32 7.31 -24.82
N GLY A 333 -8.17 7.98 -24.05
CA GLY A 333 -8.45 7.63 -22.65
C GLY A 333 -9.03 6.22 -22.49
N ALA A 334 -9.98 5.84 -23.36
CA ALA A 334 -10.54 4.48 -23.38
C ALA A 334 -9.49 3.42 -23.76
N ALA A 335 -8.63 3.71 -24.76
CA ALA A 335 -7.54 2.83 -25.15
C ALA A 335 -6.50 2.69 -24.03
N GLY A 336 -6.14 3.80 -23.37
CA GLY A 336 -5.22 3.78 -22.22
C GLY A 336 -5.77 2.99 -21.04
N LEU A 337 -7.06 3.12 -20.77
CA LEU A 337 -7.77 2.31 -19.78
C LEU A 337 -7.66 0.82 -20.10
N ALA A 338 -7.96 0.42 -21.36
CA ALA A 338 -7.91 -0.97 -21.79
C ALA A 338 -6.49 -1.55 -21.67
N LEU A 339 -5.47 -0.79 -22.09
CA LEU A 339 -4.07 -1.18 -21.97
C LEU A 339 -3.63 -1.32 -20.52
N ALA A 340 -3.96 -0.37 -19.66
CA ALA A 340 -3.63 -0.42 -18.25
C ALA A 340 -4.33 -1.59 -17.55
N TRP A 341 -5.59 -1.85 -17.87
CA TRP A 341 -6.36 -2.94 -17.30
C TRP A 341 -5.80 -4.32 -17.68
N THR A 342 -5.39 -4.49 -18.97
CA THR A 342 -4.70 -5.72 -19.41
C THR A 342 -3.34 -5.87 -18.77
N ALA A 343 -2.55 -4.80 -18.63
CA ALA A 343 -1.25 -4.83 -17.95
C ALA A 343 -1.38 -5.22 -16.48
N LEU A 344 -2.36 -4.64 -15.76
CA LEU A 344 -2.63 -4.95 -14.36
C LEU A 344 -3.11 -6.39 -14.16
N ARG A 345 -3.90 -6.94 -15.08
CA ARG A 345 -4.32 -8.36 -15.03
C ARG A 345 -3.18 -9.34 -15.28
N LEU A 346 -2.26 -9.00 -16.19
CA LEU A 346 -1.10 -9.84 -16.49
C LEU A 346 -0.03 -9.80 -15.40
N GLY A 347 0.15 -8.63 -14.74
CA GLY A 347 1.21 -8.42 -13.75
C GLY A 347 0.88 -8.88 -12.33
N ALA A 348 -0.35 -8.73 -11.89
CA ALA A 348 -0.84 -9.23 -10.60
C ALA A 348 -2.37 -9.15 -10.58
N ALA A 349 -3.06 -10.28 -10.53
CA ALA A 349 -4.53 -10.36 -10.49
C ALA A 349 -5.18 -9.63 -9.30
N LEU A 350 -4.38 -9.16 -8.34
CA LEU A 350 -4.80 -8.45 -7.12
C LEU A 350 -4.93 -6.93 -7.27
N LEU A 351 -4.42 -6.34 -8.37
CA LEU A 351 -4.33 -4.87 -8.55
C LEU A 351 -5.50 -4.27 -9.33
N LEU A 352 -6.70 -4.84 -9.24
CA LEU A 352 -7.86 -4.33 -9.98
C LEU A 352 -8.25 -2.93 -9.46
N PRO A 353 -8.19 -1.89 -10.30
CA PRO A 353 -8.61 -0.56 -9.91
C PRO A 353 -10.11 -0.53 -9.62
N GLY A 354 -10.50 0.23 -8.60
CA GLY A 354 -11.91 0.40 -8.25
C GLY A 354 -12.73 0.93 -9.44
N TRP A 355 -13.97 0.42 -9.63
CA TRP A 355 -14.85 0.79 -10.75
C TRP A 355 -15.06 2.31 -10.87
N ARG A 356 -15.05 3.06 -9.76
CA ARG A 356 -15.18 4.53 -9.76
C ARG A 356 -14.02 5.21 -10.49
N LEU A 357 -12.79 4.74 -10.26
CA LEU A 357 -11.59 5.28 -10.91
C LEU A 357 -11.57 4.93 -12.40
N THR A 358 -11.93 3.70 -12.76
CA THR A 358 -11.99 3.26 -14.15
C THR A 358 -13.02 4.03 -14.98
N ALA A 359 -14.18 4.37 -14.40
CA ALA A 359 -15.22 5.14 -15.07
C ALA A 359 -14.89 6.65 -15.14
N ALA A 360 -14.17 7.19 -14.15
CA ALA A 360 -13.84 8.62 -14.10
C ALA A 360 -12.74 9.02 -15.10
N LEU A 361 -11.75 8.16 -15.33
CA LEU A 361 -10.59 8.50 -16.16
C LEU A 361 -10.90 8.89 -17.61
N PRO A 362 -11.74 8.18 -18.38
CA PRO A 362 -12.11 8.60 -19.72
C PRO A 362 -12.86 9.94 -19.75
N LEU A 363 -13.68 10.20 -18.73
CA LEU A 363 -14.36 11.48 -18.58
C LEU A 363 -13.38 12.62 -18.30
N ILE A 364 -12.41 12.40 -17.41
CA ILE A 364 -11.35 13.37 -17.12
C ILE A 364 -10.53 13.61 -18.39
N ALA A 365 -10.14 12.57 -19.13
CA ALA A 365 -9.42 12.70 -20.39
C ALA A 365 -10.20 13.51 -21.43
N ALA A 366 -11.50 13.28 -21.57
CA ALA A 366 -12.38 14.03 -22.45
C ALA A 366 -12.49 15.51 -22.05
N LEU A 367 -12.65 15.80 -20.76
CA LEU A 367 -12.67 17.17 -20.23
C LEU A 367 -11.34 17.89 -20.47
N CYS A 368 -10.23 17.24 -20.16
CA CYS A 368 -8.89 17.76 -20.41
C CYS A 368 -8.65 18.00 -21.91
N GLY A 369 -9.13 17.11 -22.78
CA GLY A 369 -9.10 17.28 -24.22
C GLY A 369 -9.90 18.51 -24.68
N GLY A 370 -11.06 18.76 -24.06
CA GLY A 370 -11.81 19.98 -24.28
C GLY A 370 -11.01 21.24 -23.94
N ILE A 371 -10.30 21.22 -22.80
CA ILE A 371 -9.44 22.35 -22.38
C ILE A 371 -8.26 22.53 -23.33
N ALA A 372 -7.54 21.46 -23.67
CA ALA A 372 -6.39 21.50 -24.59
C ALA A 372 -6.78 21.92 -26.00
N GLY A 373 -7.99 21.54 -26.46
CA GLY A 373 -8.53 21.90 -27.78
C GLY A 373 -9.10 23.32 -27.87
N LEU A 374 -9.32 24.01 -26.75
CA LEU A 374 -9.93 25.35 -26.74
C LEU A 374 -9.12 26.40 -27.51
N LEU A 375 -7.82 26.51 -27.22
CA LEU A 375 -6.92 27.48 -27.85
C LEU A 375 -6.74 27.23 -29.36
N PRO A 376 -6.46 26.00 -29.83
CA PRO A 376 -6.43 25.68 -31.28
C PRO A 376 -7.76 25.98 -31.97
N ALA A 377 -8.90 25.62 -31.32
CA ALA A 377 -10.22 25.86 -31.88
C ALA A 377 -10.55 27.35 -32.03
N VAL A 378 -10.11 28.20 -31.06
CA VAL A 378 -10.28 29.66 -31.15
C VAL A 378 -9.40 30.22 -32.27
N ARG A 379 -8.14 29.78 -32.38
CA ARG A 379 -7.24 30.23 -33.47
C ARG A 379 -7.79 29.85 -34.84
N ALA A 380 -8.24 28.61 -35.03
CA ALA A 380 -8.87 28.18 -36.29
C ALA A 380 -10.11 29.01 -36.66
N ALA A 381 -10.93 29.36 -35.68
CA ALA A 381 -12.13 30.16 -35.87
C ALA A 381 -11.87 31.66 -36.13
N SER A 382 -10.67 32.14 -35.80
CA SER A 382 -10.28 33.57 -35.99
C SER A 382 -9.57 33.85 -37.30
N MET A 383 -9.34 32.84 -38.16
CA MET A 383 -8.71 33.00 -39.46
C MET A 383 -9.54 33.90 -40.39
N ASP A 384 -8.87 34.76 -41.16
CA ASP A 384 -9.51 35.58 -42.19
C ASP A 384 -9.81 34.67 -43.42
N PRO A 385 -11.06 34.62 -43.89
CA PRO A 385 -11.44 33.80 -45.05
C PRO A 385 -10.67 34.17 -46.33
N ILE A 386 -10.29 35.43 -46.49
CA ILE A 386 -9.52 35.89 -47.68
C ILE A 386 -8.10 35.39 -47.64
N GLU A 387 -7.43 35.48 -46.51
CA GLU A 387 -6.07 34.93 -46.33
C GLU A 387 -6.06 33.39 -46.37
N ALA A 388 -7.09 32.73 -45.85
CA ALA A 388 -7.21 31.30 -45.82
C ALA A 388 -7.39 30.68 -47.21
N MET A 389 -7.99 31.40 -48.17
CA MET A 389 -8.19 30.94 -49.53
C MET A 389 -6.99 31.29 -50.47
N ARG A 390 -6.08 32.17 -50.05
CA ARG A 390 -4.93 32.61 -50.84
C ARG A 390 -3.71 31.69 -50.72
N LYS A 391 -3.67 30.87 -49.68
CA LYS A 391 -2.68 29.83 -49.47
C LYS A 391 -3.14 28.50 -50.06
#